data_3dfdf2420afab4c14d6f8486a21ce7bc
#
_entry.id   3dfdf2420afab4c14d6f8486a21ce7bc
#
_cell.length_a   1.000
_cell.length_b   1.000
_cell.length_c   1.000
_cell.angle_alpha   90.00
_cell.angle_beta   90.00
_cell.angle_gamma   90.00
#
_symmetry.space_group_name_H-M   'P 1'
#
loop_
_entity.id
_entity.type
_entity.pdbx_description
1 polymer ?
#
loop_
_entity_poly.entity_id
_entity_poly.type
_entity_poly.pdbx_seq_one_letter_code
_entity_poly.pdbx_strand_id
1 'polypeptide(L)'
;MTPPRNRLEQRTPIGLVYSGMPRLVLRVVLFALVVTALSGCGGGRAPVESGAVCLADLDAHAVAYRLIDMGEPKDPRCHVATPVKVSQIEVPLNRPAAMSCLLADRLEAFEHGAVQKLAMQDLGHYVVRIDHLGAYSCRANTGRHDQLSEHAYGLAIDISGFRLSDGTSVSIERDWSRPGPRRDFLHHLASAACGYFSVVLTPDSNTDHFNHFHLDIGPDRLCSI
;
A
#
# COMPACT_ATOMS: atom_id res chain seq x y z
N MET A 1 -28.48 11.30 60.07
CA MET A 1 -27.98 12.40 59.24
C MET A 1 -28.26 12.08 57.80
N THR A 2 -29.28 12.70 57.23
CA THR A 2 -29.81 12.48 55.86
C THR A 2 -29.20 13.52 54.93
N PRO A 3 -28.71 13.16 53.72
CA PRO A 3 -28.20 14.17 52.77
C PRO A 3 -29.36 14.79 51.97
N PRO A 4 -29.22 16.03 51.50
CA PRO A 4 -30.27 16.78 50.84
C PRO A 4 -30.50 16.34 49.39
N ARG A 5 -31.77 16.38 48.99
CA ARG A 5 -32.25 16.15 47.60
C ARG A 5 -31.91 17.33 46.73
N ASN A 6 -31.23 17.08 45.62
CA ASN A 6 -31.05 18.05 44.54
C ASN A 6 -32.25 18.04 43.60
N ARG A 7 -32.81 19.22 43.40
CA ARG A 7 -33.98 19.53 42.56
C ARG A 7 -33.52 19.67 41.10
N LEU A 8 -34.02 18.81 40.23
CA LEU A 8 -33.85 18.96 38.78
C LEU A 8 -34.72 20.09 38.25
N GLU A 9 -34.09 21.16 37.78
CA GLU A 9 -34.75 22.24 37.03
C GLU A 9 -35.11 21.74 35.61
N GLN A 10 -36.40 21.73 35.34
CA GLN A 10 -36.99 21.45 34.02
C GLN A 10 -36.77 22.69 33.13
N ARG A 11 -35.94 22.56 32.11
CA ARG A 11 -35.83 23.57 31.05
C ARG A 11 -36.88 23.26 29.97
N THR A 12 -37.81 24.15 29.79
CA THR A 12 -38.80 24.16 28.70
C THR A 12 -38.12 24.37 27.33
N PRO A 13 -38.56 23.69 26.26
CA PRO A 13 -38.03 23.90 24.92
C PRO A 13 -38.56 25.22 24.33
N ILE A 14 -37.68 26.05 23.80
CA ILE A 14 -38.01 27.27 23.08
C ILE A 14 -38.63 26.87 21.74
N GLY A 15 -39.92 27.06 21.59
CA GLY A 15 -40.62 26.90 20.33
C GLY A 15 -40.27 28.01 19.35
N LEU A 16 -39.58 27.66 18.26
CA LEU A 16 -39.40 28.55 17.12
C LEU A 16 -40.71 28.68 16.34
N VAL A 17 -41.38 29.80 16.50
CA VAL A 17 -42.57 30.18 15.70
C VAL A 17 -42.11 30.66 14.34
N TYR A 18 -42.18 29.83 13.31
CA TYR A 18 -42.01 30.27 11.91
C TYR A 18 -43.35 30.86 11.43
N SER A 19 -43.51 32.16 11.56
CA SER A 19 -44.60 32.90 10.90
C SER A 19 -44.08 33.73 9.74
N GLY A 20 -44.55 33.40 8.54
CA GLY A 20 -44.60 34.34 7.43
C GLY A 20 -43.50 34.35 6.40
N MET A 21 -43.24 33.24 5.67
CA MET A 21 -42.63 33.36 4.35
C MET A 21 -43.71 33.21 3.26
N PRO A 22 -43.74 34.07 2.25
CA PRO A 22 -44.71 33.97 1.17
C PRO A 22 -44.40 32.71 0.32
N ARG A 23 -45.43 32.00 -0.10
CA ARG A 23 -45.39 30.74 -0.85
C ARG A 23 -44.53 30.78 -2.14
N LEU A 24 -44.16 31.96 -2.61
CA LEU A 24 -43.34 32.15 -3.80
C LEU A 24 -41.86 31.84 -3.54
N VAL A 25 -41.33 32.18 -2.36
CA VAL A 25 -39.91 31.95 -1.97
C VAL A 25 -39.65 30.45 -1.74
N LEU A 26 -40.62 29.71 -1.23
CA LEU A 26 -40.48 28.25 -0.98
C LEU A 26 -40.37 27.45 -2.30
N ARG A 27 -41.01 27.90 -3.40
CA ARG A 27 -40.91 27.23 -4.71
C ARG A 27 -39.55 27.45 -5.38
N VAL A 28 -38.91 28.61 -5.18
CA VAL A 28 -37.60 28.90 -5.77
C VAL A 28 -36.49 28.15 -5.01
N VAL A 29 -36.58 28.01 -3.68
CA VAL A 29 -35.60 27.25 -2.89
C VAL A 29 -35.69 25.75 -3.15
N LEU A 30 -36.89 25.19 -3.35
CA LEU A 30 -37.09 23.77 -3.72
C LEU A 30 -36.57 23.48 -5.16
N PHE A 31 -36.68 24.45 -6.10
CA PHE A 31 -36.16 24.26 -7.46
C PHE A 31 -34.63 24.35 -7.53
N ALA A 32 -34.00 25.19 -6.70
CA ALA A 32 -32.54 25.31 -6.61
C ALA A 32 -31.89 24.05 -5.97
N LEU A 33 -32.57 23.37 -5.02
CA LEU A 33 -32.08 22.15 -4.38
C LEU A 33 -32.23 20.89 -5.27
N VAL A 34 -33.13 20.89 -6.27
CA VAL A 34 -33.32 19.75 -7.18
C VAL A 34 -32.34 19.78 -8.35
N VAL A 35 -31.82 20.95 -8.73
CA VAL A 35 -30.87 21.07 -9.86
C VAL A 35 -29.44 20.68 -9.47
N THR A 36 -29.07 20.67 -8.17
CA THR A 36 -27.73 20.27 -7.71
C THR A 36 -27.56 18.76 -7.48
N ALA A 37 -28.61 17.94 -7.62
CA ALA A 37 -28.57 16.50 -7.38
C ALA A 37 -28.39 15.64 -8.67
N LEU A 38 -28.19 16.25 -9.83
CA LEU A 38 -28.06 15.53 -11.12
C LEU A 38 -26.68 15.69 -11.79
N SER A 39 -25.66 16.03 -11.02
CA SER A 39 -24.29 16.08 -11.52
C SER A 39 -23.47 14.95 -10.90
N GLY A 40 -23.30 13.85 -11.64
CA GLY A 40 -22.19 12.97 -11.38
C GLY A 40 -22.43 11.49 -11.18
N CYS A 41 -23.08 10.83 -12.12
CA CYS A 41 -22.72 9.44 -12.45
C CYS A 41 -21.78 9.42 -13.65
N GLY A 42 -20.65 10.11 -13.53
CA GLY A 42 -19.50 9.87 -14.37
C GLY A 42 -18.67 8.79 -13.67
N GLY A 43 -18.54 7.60 -14.29
CA GLY A 43 -17.55 6.60 -13.91
C GLY A 43 -16.14 7.19 -14.08
N GLY A 44 -15.73 8.04 -13.14
CA GLY A 44 -14.39 8.56 -13.06
C GLY A 44 -13.48 7.39 -12.69
N ARG A 45 -12.59 7.02 -13.61
CA ARG A 45 -11.33 6.34 -13.28
C ARG A 45 -10.79 7.04 -12.05
N ALA A 46 -10.48 6.29 -10.98
CA ALA A 46 -9.84 6.85 -9.79
C ALA A 46 -8.72 7.81 -10.24
N PRO A 47 -8.60 9.01 -9.66
CA PRO A 47 -7.57 9.96 -10.07
C PRO A 47 -6.23 9.22 -10.00
N VAL A 48 -5.48 9.24 -11.11
CA VAL A 48 -4.07 8.82 -11.09
C VAL A 48 -3.43 9.74 -10.08
N GLU A 49 -3.02 9.18 -8.97
CA GLU A 49 -2.41 9.92 -7.87
C GLU A 49 -1.24 10.72 -8.44
N SER A 50 -1.27 12.04 -8.31
CA SER A 50 -0.22 12.87 -8.88
C SER A 50 1.08 12.53 -8.18
N GLY A 51 2.21 12.49 -8.92
CA GLY A 51 3.52 12.21 -8.33
C GLY A 51 3.83 13.06 -7.09
N ALA A 52 3.29 14.30 -7.04
CA ALA A 52 3.44 15.19 -5.89
C ALA A 52 2.69 14.70 -4.63
N VAL A 53 1.50 14.11 -4.78
CA VAL A 53 0.74 13.53 -3.65
C VAL A 53 1.49 12.32 -3.11
N CYS A 54 1.90 11.40 -3.97
CA CYS A 54 2.66 10.23 -3.58
C CYS A 54 3.97 10.60 -2.84
N LEU A 55 4.73 11.60 -3.32
CA LEU A 55 5.95 12.04 -2.63
C LEU A 55 5.65 12.63 -1.25
N ALA A 56 4.55 13.38 -1.11
CA ALA A 56 4.12 13.90 0.19
C ALA A 56 3.74 12.78 1.17
N ASP A 57 3.16 11.67 0.68
CA ASP A 57 2.85 10.49 1.50
C ASP A 57 4.14 9.78 1.95
N LEU A 58 5.14 9.62 1.07
CA LEU A 58 6.45 9.08 1.47
C LEU A 58 7.13 9.95 2.54
N ASP A 59 7.04 11.29 2.40
CA ASP A 59 7.59 12.22 3.39
C ASP A 59 6.86 12.11 4.74
N ALA A 60 5.52 11.97 4.72
CA ALA A 60 4.69 11.82 5.91
C ALA A 60 5.02 10.54 6.69
N HIS A 61 5.39 9.46 6.01
CA HIS A 61 5.78 8.18 6.59
C HIS A 61 7.29 8.04 6.81
N ALA A 62 8.05 9.14 6.66
CA ALA A 62 9.50 9.20 6.88
C ALA A 62 10.30 8.17 6.05
N VAL A 63 9.82 7.83 4.85
CA VAL A 63 10.54 6.98 3.91
C VAL A 63 11.81 7.69 3.46
N ALA A 64 12.96 7.03 3.56
CA ALA A 64 14.23 7.60 3.12
C ALA A 64 14.44 7.32 1.62
N TYR A 65 14.19 8.30 0.80
CA TYR A 65 14.33 8.21 -0.65
C TYR A 65 15.03 9.43 -1.24
N ARG A 66 15.37 9.34 -2.52
CA ARG A 66 15.73 10.48 -3.36
C ARG A 66 15.11 10.34 -4.73
N LEU A 67 14.71 11.45 -5.33
CA LEU A 67 14.32 11.49 -6.72
C LEU A 67 15.51 11.11 -7.60
N ILE A 68 15.25 10.36 -8.66
CA ILE A 68 16.26 9.95 -9.62
C ILE A 68 15.80 10.23 -11.04
N ASP A 69 16.76 10.52 -11.91
CA ASP A 69 16.58 10.45 -13.35
C ASP A 69 16.98 9.04 -13.79
N MET A 70 16.09 8.35 -14.50
CA MET A 70 16.35 7.01 -15.02
C MET A 70 17.14 7.02 -16.31
N GLY A 71 17.36 8.21 -16.93
CA GLY A 71 17.96 8.34 -18.24
C GLY A 71 17.13 7.68 -19.36
N GLU A 72 17.71 7.54 -20.53
CA GLU A 72 17.06 6.85 -21.65
C GLU A 72 17.18 5.33 -21.48
N PRO A 73 16.05 4.59 -21.42
CA PRO A 73 16.08 3.14 -21.31
C PRO A 73 16.48 2.49 -22.65
N LYS A 74 17.05 1.29 -22.60
CA LYS A 74 17.37 0.52 -23.81
C LYS A 74 16.14 0.13 -24.63
N ASP A 75 15.02 -0.15 -23.96
CA ASP A 75 13.70 -0.37 -24.57
C ASP A 75 12.82 0.84 -24.22
N PRO A 76 12.36 1.63 -25.21
CA PRO A 76 11.57 2.83 -24.98
C PRO A 76 10.21 2.56 -24.29
N ARG A 77 9.79 1.32 -24.21
CA ARG A 77 8.59 0.93 -23.45
C ARG A 77 8.83 0.91 -21.95
N CYS A 78 10.08 0.79 -21.47
CA CYS A 78 10.42 0.85 -20.06
C CYS A 78 10.24 2.28 -19.55
N HIS A 79 9.35 2.46 -18.59
CA HIS A 79 9.03 3.77 -18.07
C HIS A 79 8.65 3.68 -16.59
N VAL A 80 9.25 4.53 -15.75
CA VAL A 80 8.93 4.61 -14.31
C VAL A 80 8.28 5.95 -14.02
N ALA A 81 7.03 5.93 -13.60
CA ALA A 81 6.33 7.15 -13.16
C ALA A 81 6.86 7.59 -11.79
N THR A 82 7.26 8.88 -11.67
CA THR A 82 7.82 9.45 -10.43
C THR A 82 8.89 8.56 -9.81
N PRO A 83 10.04 8.37 -10.47
CA PRO A 83 11.06 7.42 -10.05
C PRO A 83 11.79 7.89 -8.80
N VAL A 84 11.86 7.03 -7.81
CA VAL A 84 12.55 7.23 -6.54
C VAL A 84 13.59 6.13 -6.31
N LYS A 85 14.66 6.45 -5.58
CA LYS A 85 15.61 5.48 -5.07
C LYS A 85 15.47 5.40 -3.56
N VAL A 86 14.81 4.35 -3.09
CA VAL A 86 14.49 4.11 -1.68
C VAL A 86 15.63 3.38 -1.01
N SER A 87 16.10 3.86 0.14
CA SER A 87 17.09 3.20 0.99
C SER A 87 16.48 2.61 2.25
N GLN A 88 15.38 3.17 2.73
CA GLN A 88 14.68 2.77 3.94
C GLN A 88 13.19 3.14 3.79
N ILE A 89 12.34 2.22 4.18
CA ILE A 89 10.94 2.45 4.54
C ILE A 89 10.88 2.63 6.05
N GLU A 90 10.05 1.97 6.83
CA GLU A 90 10.21 1.97 8.29
C GLU A 90 11.57 1.34 8.68
N VAL A 91 11.97 0.26 8.00
CA VAL A 91 13.28 -0.38 8.15
C VAL A 91 14.15 -0.24 6.89
N PRO A 92 15.50 -0.29 7.00
CA PRO A 92 16.39 -0.22 5.86
C PRO A 92 16.20 -1.42 4.91
N LEU A 93 16.40 -1.16 3.64
CA LEU A 93 16.62 -2.19 2.63
C LEU A 93 18.10 -2.64 2.65
N ASN A 94 18.39 -3.89 2.24
CA ASN A 94 19.78 -4.38 2.16
C ASN A 94 20.66 -3.53 1.21
N ARG A 95 20.06 -2.86 0.24
CA ARG A 95 20.67 -1.87 -0.66
C ARG A 95 19.58 -0.94 -1.20
N PRO A 96 19.92 0.30 -1.62
CA PRO A 96 18.91 1.18 -2.20
C PRO A 96 18.32 0.63 -3.50
N ALA A 97 16.99 0.66 -3.63
CA ALA A 97 16.23 0.16 -4.77
C ALA A 97 15.60 1.31 -5.57
N ALA A 98 15.71 1.26 -6.91
CA ALA A 98 15.00 2.16 -7.81
C ALA A 98 13.61 1.59 -8.08
N MET A 99 12.56 2.40 -7.91
CA MET A 99 11.16 2.01 -8.11
C MET A 99 10.28 3.23 -8.37
N SER A 100 9.01 3.03 -8.69
CA SER A 100 8.03 4.12 -8.70
C SER A 100 7.71 4.55 -7.27
N CYS A 101 7.31 5.82 -7.11
CA CYS A 101 6.80 6.32 -5.84
C CYS A 101 5.64 5.45 -5.31
N LEU A 102 4.69 5.06 -6.18
CA LEU A 102 3.54 4.23 -5.81
C LEU A 102 3.94 2.86 -5.23
N LEU A 103 4.99 2.23 -5.77
CA LEU A 103 5.49 0.97 -5.21
C LEU A 103 6.14 1.20 -3.84
N ALA A 104 6.88 2.31 -3.67
CA ALA A 104 7.49 2.65 -2.40
C ALA A 104 6.46 2.87 -1.29
N ASP A 105 5.38 3.60 -1.58
CA ASP A 105 4.25 3.81 -0.69
C ASP A 105 3.56 2.48 -0.33
N ARG A 106 3.29 1.63 -1.32
CA ARG A 106 2.69 0.32 -1.09
C ARG A 106 3.57 -0.60 -0.25
N LEU A 107 4.89 -0.54 -0.45
CA LEU A 107 5.86 -1.33 0.31
C LEU A 107 5.93 -0.87 1.77
N GLU A 108 5.85 0.44 2.02
CA GLU A 108 5.76 1.01 3.37
C GLU A 108 4.48 0.54 4.06
N ALA A 109 3.32 0.69 3.43
CA ALA A 109 2.04 0.24 3.98
C ALA A 109 2.02 -1.26 4.30
N PHE A 110 2.64 -2.09 3.47
CA PHE A 110 2.78 -3.54 3.70
C PHE A 110 3.71 -3.83 4.88
N GLU A 111 4.84 -3.13 4.97
CA GLU A 111 5.79 -3.30 6.06
C GLU A 111 5.14 -2.96 7.41
N HIS A 112 4.57 -1.78 7.52
CA HIS A 112 3.89 -1.31 8.73
C HIS A 112 2.66 -2.17 9.09
N GLY A 113 1.81 -2.48 8.11
CA GLY A 113 0.52 -3.15 8.34
C GLY A 113 0.60 -4.67 8.53
N ALA A 114 1.60 -5.33 7.95
CA ALA A 114 1.68 -6.78 7.94
C ALA A 114 3.03 -7.33 8.42
N VAL A 115 4.17 -6.85 7.87
CA VAL A 115 5.48 -7.46 8.12
C VAL A 115 5.82 -7.43 9.61
N GLN A 116 5.75 -6.28 10.26
CA GLN A 116 6.11 -6.14 11.68
C GLN A 116 5.17 -6.92 12.60
N LYS A 117 3.88 -6.84 12.31
CA LYS A 117 2.85 -7.51 13.09
C LYS A 117 3.02 -9.04 13.06
N LEU A 118 3.20 -9.60 11.87
CA LEU A 118 3.36 -11.05 11.70
C LEU A 118 4.72 -11.54 12.23
N ALA A 119 5.79 -10.76 12.05
CA ALA A 119 7.10 -11.10 12.62
C ALA A 119 7.05 -11.17 14.16
N MET A 120 6.38 -10.22 14.80
CA MET A 120 6.20 -10.27 16.25
C MET A 120 5.29 -11.45 16.67
N GLN A 121 4.21 -11.73 15.94
CA GLN A 121 3.27 -12.80 16.23
C GLN A 121 3.91 -14.19 16.10
N ASP A 122 4.62 -14.46 15.01
CA ASP A 122 5.07 -15.80 14.65
C ASP A 122 6.51 -16.08 15.13
N LEU A 123 7.33 -15.02 15.26
CA LEU A 123 8.76 -15.14 15.58
C LEU A 123 9.14 -14.53 16.92
N GLY A 124 8.28 -13.65 17.50
CA GLY A 124 8.56 -12.91 18.72
C GLY A 124 9.62 -11.81 18.57
N HIS A 125 9.97 -11.43 17.33
CA HIS A 125 11.02 -10.46 17.02
C HIS A 125 10.56 -9.53 15.90
N TYR A 126 10.96 -8.26 15.95
CA TYR A 126 10.72 -7.31 14.86
C TYR A 126 11.67 -7.56 13.69
N VAL A 127 11.21 -7.24 12.48
CA VAL A 127 12.08 -7.08 11.31
C VAL A 127 12.85 -5.77 11.46
N VAL A 128 14.16 -5.82 11.25
CA VAL A 128 15.04 -4.63 11.27
C VAL A 128 15.71 -4.35 9.93
N ARG A 129 15.51 -5.21 8.92
CA ARG A 129 15.94 -4.99 7.53
C ARG A 129 15.19 -5.93 6.60
N ILE A 130 14.82 -5.42 5.43
CA ILE A 130 14.30 -6.24 4.32
C ILE A 130 15.42 -6.46 3.30
N ASP A 131 15.62 -7.74 2.93
CA ASP A 131 16.55 -8.16 1.89
C ASP A 131 15.78 -8.37 0.58
N HIS A 132 16.21 -7.73 -0.52
CA HIS A 132 15.59 -7.83 -1.83
C HIS A 132 16.62 -8.14 -2.93
N LEU A 133 16.17 -8.75 -4.02
CA LEU A 133 16.97 -9.05 -5.21
C LEU A 133 16.98 -7.89 -6.21
N GLY A 134 15.89 -7.13 -6.28
CA GLY A 134 15.76 -5.96 -7.15
C GLY A 134 14.33 -5.42 -7.17
N ALA A 135 14.19 -4.20 -7.72
CA ALA A 135 12.89 -3.62 -8.04
C ALA A 135 12.87 -3.22 -9.53
N TYR A 136 13.49 -2.11 -9.96
CA TYR A 136 13.52 -1.76 -11.38
C TYR A 136 14.47 -2.65 -12.19
N SER A 137 13.95 -3.15 -13.31
CA SER A 137 14.72 -3.85 -14.33
C SER A 137 14.00 -3.77 -15.69
N CYS A 138 14.60 -3.07 -16.67
CA CYS A 138 14.06 -2.98 -18.04
C CYS A 138 14.25 -4.32 -18.77
N ARG A 139 13.27 -5.20 -18.70
CA ARG A 139 13.29 -6.54 -19.29
C ARG A 139 11.89 -7.04 -19.66
N ALA A 140 11.82 -8.00 -20.59
CA ALA A 140 10.61 -8.73 -20.88
C ALA A 140 10.15 -9.58 -19.68
N ASN A 141 8.88 -9.91 -19.64
CA ASN A 141 8.31 -10.90 -18.74
C ASN A 141 8.84 -12.30 -19.10
N THR A 142 9.24 -13.09 -18.12
CA THR A 142 9.81 -14.45 -18.34
C THR A 142 8.80 -15.43 -18.95
N GLY A 143 7.53 -15.31 -18.62
CA GLY A 143 6.46 -16.16 -19.15
C GLY A 143 5.78 -15.63 -20.42
N ARG A 144 5.93 -14.32 -20.72
CA ARG A 144 5.29 -13.63 -21.86
C ARG A 144 6.29 -12.67 -22.48
N HIS A 145 7.15 -13.16 -23.35
CA HIS A 145 8.29 -12.43 -23.92
C HIS A 145 7.89 -11.21 -24.80
N ASP A 146 6.65 -11.12 -25.25
CA ASP A 146 6.08 -9.98 -25.99
C ASP A 146 5.67 -8.82 -25.05
N GLN A 147 5.57 -9.07 -23.75
CA GLN A 147 5.21 -8.10 -22.73
C GLN A 147 6.41 -7.75 -21.85
N LEU A 148 6.44 -6.53 -21.32
CA LEU A 148 7.43 -6.16 -20.32
C LEU A 148 7.00 -6.68 -18.94
N SER A 149 7.99 -6.97 -18.11
CA SER A 149 7.80 -7.25 -16.69
C SER A 149 7.37 -5.97 -15.94
N GLU A 150 6.61 -6.09 -14.85
CA GLU A 150 6.26 -4.95 -14.00
C GLU A 150 7.48 -4.29 -13.35
N HIS A 151 8.60 -5.00 -13.27
CA HIS A 151 9.90 -4.40 -12.94
C HIS A 151 10.33 -3.31 -13.93
N ALA A 152 9.96 -3.40 -15.21
CA ALA A 152 10.30 -2.41 -16.22
C ALA A 152 9.55 -1.07 -16.04
N TYR A 153 8.49 -1.09 -15.27
CA TYR A 153 7.70 0.09 -14.89
C TYR A 153 8.01 0.56 -13.45
N GLY A 154 8.94 -0.12 -12.74
CA GLY A 154 9.20 0.13 -11.32
C GLY A 154 8.01 -0.20 -10.42
N LEU A 155 7.13 -1.09 -10.86
CA LEU A 155 5.91 -1.49 -10.16
C LEU A 155 6.05 -2.84 -9.44
N ALA A 156 7.23 -3.47 -9.45
CA ALA A 156 7.49 -4.75 -8.80
C ALA A 156 8.77 -4.73 -7.95
N ILE A 157 8.80 -5.56 -6.89
CA ILE A 157 9.97 -5.83 -6.07
C ILE A 157 10.06 -7.33 -5.75
N ASP A 158 11.30 -7.86 -5.75
CA ASP A 158 11.60 -9.25 -5.41
C ASP A 158 12.22 -9.31 -4.01
N ILE A 159 11.42 -9.66 -2.98
CA ILE A 159 11.87 -9.79 -1.59
C ILE A 159 12.44 -11.19 -1.37
N SER A 160 13.67 -11.30 -0.86
CA SER A 160 14.37 -12.57 -0.63
C SER A 160 14.48 -12.97 0.84
N GLY A 161 14.23 -12.05 1.78
CA GLY A 161 14.31 -12.37 3.20
C GLY A 161 14.26 -11.16 4.12
N PHE A 162 14.48 -11.44 5.40
CA PHE A 162 14.33 -10.47 6.49
C PHE A 162 15.43 -10.67 7.55
N ARG A 163 15.95 -9.59 8.11
CA ARG A 163 16.80 -9.60 9.30
C ARG A 163 15.94 -9.25 10.50
N LEU A 164 16.06 -10.03 11.58
CA LEU A 164 15.30 -9.84 12.82
C LEU A 164 16.10 -9.08 13.88
N SER A 165 15.41 -8.54 14.87
CA SER A 165 15.97 -7.76 15.98
C SER A 165 16.89 -8.56 16.90
N ASP A 166 16.79 -9.88 16.94
CA ASP A 166 17.70 -10.77 17.64
C ASP A 166 18.99 -11.11 16.85
N GLY A 167 19.16 -10.52 15.66
CA GLY A 167 20.28 -10.74 14.77
C GLY A 167 20.15 -11.98 13.88
N THR A 168 19.08 -12.77 13.98
CA THR A 168 18.82 -13.89 13.07
C THR A 168 18.24 -13.44 11.75
N SER A 169 18.15 -14.33 10.76
CA SER A 169 17.59 -14.03 9.44
C SER A 169 16.57 -15.08 9.03
N VAL A 170 15.51 -14.62 8.36
CA VAL A 170 14.56 -15.43 7.61
C VAL A 170 14.91 -15.32 6.13
N SER A 171 15.08 -16.43 5.44
CA SER A 171 15.36 -16.50 4.00
C SER A 171 14.25 -17.27 3.32
N ILE A 172 13.67 -16.71 2.26
CA ILE A 172 12.60 -17.38 1.51
C ILE A 172 13.11 -18.68 0.92
N GLU A 173 14.28 -18.68 0.28
CA GLU A 173 14.90 -19.88 -0.29
C GLU A 173 15.08 -21.03 0.73
N ARG A 174 15.58 -20.70 1.91
CA ARG A 174 15.94 -21.70 2.93
C ARG A 174 14.76 -22.13 3.79
N ASP A 175 13.90 -21.19 4.14
CA ASP A 175 12.93 -21.38 5.22
C ASP A 175 11.50 -21.63 4.69
N TRP A 176 11.20 -21.39 3.39
CA TRP A 176 9.88 -21.56 2.80
C TRP A 176 9.30 -22.97 2.99
N SER A 177 10.10 -23.99 2.69
CA SER A 177 9.67 -25.39 2.78
C SER A 177 10.05 -26.09 4.09
N ARG A 178 10.78 -25.41 4.99
CA ARG A 178 11.29 -26.00 6.24
C ARG A 178 10.27 -25.78 7.37
N PRO A 179 9.64 -26.83 7.92
CA PRO A 179 8.67 -26.69 9.01
C PRO A 179 9.23 -25.90 10.21
N GLY A 180 8.41 -25.02 10.77
CA GLY A 180 8.73 -24.22 11.94
C GLY A 180 8.30 -22.76 11.82
N PRO A 181 8.52 -21.94 12.87
CA PRO A 181 8.00 -20.57 12.94
C PRO A 181 8.38 -19.68 11.76
N ARG A 182 9.58 -19.84 11.18
CA ARG A 182 10.02 -19.05 10.02
C ARG A 182 9.22 -19.35 8.75
N ARG A 183 8.88 -20.64 8.54
CA ARG A 183 7.98 -21.05 7.45
C ARG A 183 6.59 -20.46 7.69
N ASP A 184 6.07 -20.59 8.89
CA ASP A 184 4.72 -20.13 9.22
C ASP A 184 4.61 -18.61 9.03
N PHE A 185 5.61 -17.84 9.47
CA PHE A 185 5.74 -16.41 9.19
C PHE A 185 5.71 -16.12 7.67
N LEU A 186 6.52 -16.82 6.87
CA LEU A 186 6.59 -16.59 5.42
C LEU A 186 5.26 -16.87 4.73
N HIS A 187 4.56 -17.94 5.10
CA HIS A 187 3.26 -18.29 4.54
C HIS A 187 2.16 -17.30 4.97
N HIS A 188 2.12 -16.89 6.23
CA HIS A 188 1.20 -15.85 6.69
C HIS A 188 1.48 -14.52 5.99
N LEU A 189 2.75 -14.18 5.81
CA LEU A 189 3.16 -12.95 5.14
C LEU A 189 2.78 -12.95 3.64
N ALA A 190 2.97 -14.06 2.94
CA ALA A 190 2.55 -14.22 1.55
C ALA A 190 1.03 -14.05 1.41
N SER A 191 0.27 -14.66 2.32
CA SER A 191 -1.20 -14.50 2.36
C SER A 191 -1.61 -13.05 2.60
N ALA A 192 -0.98 -12.36 3.55
CA ALA A 192 -1.24 -10.95 3.83
C ALA A 192 -0.88 -10.04 2.64
N ALA A 193 0.22 -10.35 1.93
CA ALA A 193 0.66 -9.58 0.77
C ALA A 193 -0.41 -9.46 -0.32
N CYS A 194 -1.28 -10.46 -0.49
CA CYS A 194 -2.40 -10.42 -1.45
C CYS A 194 -3.41 -9.30 -1.17
N GLY A 195 -3.42 -8.73 0.03
CA GLY A 195 -4.22 -7.55 0.39
C GLY A 195 -3.56 -6.22 0.00
N TYR A 196 -2.26 -6.23 -0.26
CA TYR A 196 -1.48 -5.02 -0.59
C TYR A 196 -1.07 -4.96 -2.06
N PHE A 197 -0.78 -6.08 -2.67
CA PHE A 197 -0.26 -6.18 -4.03
C PHE A 197 -1.27 -6.78 -4.99
N SER A 198 -1.14 -6.43 -6.26
CA SER A 198 -1.98 -6.95 -7.35
C SER A 198 -1.58 -8.38 -7.71
N VAL A 199 -0.26 -8.62 -7.81
CA VAL A 199 0.30 -9.96 -8.04
C VAL A 199 1.25 -10.31 -6.91
N VAL A 200 1.08 -11.52 -6.38
CA VAL A 200 1.95 -12.14 -5.39
C VAL A 200 2.36 -13.52 -5.91
N LEU A 201 3.65 -13.70 -6.18
CA LEU A 201 4.23 -15.00 -6.56
C LEU A 201 5.21 -15.44 -5.47
N THR A 202 5.19 -16.72 -5.18
CA THR A 202 5.97 -17.37 -4.12
C THR A 202 6.76 -18.55 -4.68
N PRO A 203 7.59 -19.22 -3.90
CA PRO A 203 8.26 -20.44 -4.34
C PRO A 203 7.32 -21.56 -4.85
N ASP A 204 6.05 -21.56 -4.43
CA ASP A 204 5.06 -22.53 -4.91
C ASP A 204 4.43 -22.12 -6.26
N SER A 205 4.64 -20.89 -6.73
CA SER A 205 4.07 -20.42 -8.00
C SER A 205 4.77 -21.05 -9.21
N ASN A 206 6.09 -21.02 -9.24
CA ASN A 206 6.94 -21.64 -10.28
C ASN A 206 8.43 -21.58 -9.87
N THR A 207 9.28 -22.23 -10.68
CA THR A 207 10.72 -22.38 -10.42
C THR A 207 11.50 -21.06 -10.48
N ASP A 208 11.00 -20.03 -11.16
CA ASP A 208 11.68 -18.74 -11.24
C ASP A 208 11.62 -17.96 -9.92
N HIS A 209 10.65 -18.30 -9.05
CA HIS A 209 10.40 -17.64 -7.76
C HIS A 209 10.89 -18.45 -6.55
N PHE A 210 11.72 -19.50 -6.75
CA PHE A 210 12.13 -20.43 -5.69
C PHE A 210 12.78 -19.76 -4.47
N ASN A 211 13.35 -18.57 -4.61
CA ASN A 211 14.15 -17.89 -3.59
C ASN A 211 13.65 -16.50 -3.20
N HIS A 212 12.45 -16.08 -3.68
CA HIS A 212 11.92 -14.76 -3.39
C HIS A 212 10.39 -14.70 -3.53
N PHE A 213 9.78 -13.67 -2.96
CA PHE A 213 8.44 -13.21 -3.30
C PHE A 213 8.54 -12.16 -4.39
N HIS A 214 7.87 -12.37 -5.51
CA HIS A 214 7.60 -11.30 -6.45
C HIS A 214 6.30 -10.61 -6.05
N LEU A 215 6.38 -9.31 -5.78
CA LEU A 215 5.26 -8.49 -5.34
C LEU A 215 5.11 -7.33 -6.32
N ASP A 216 3.95 -7.19 -6.99
CA ASP A 216 3.72 -6.08 -7.90
C ASP A 216 2.35 -5.40 -7.70
N ILE A 217 2.27 -4.16 -8.17
CA ILE A 217 1.08 -3.32 -8.17
C ILE A 217 0.58 -3.02 -9.59
N GLY A 218 0.97 -3.85 -10.56
CA GLY A 218 0.54 -3.74 -11.95
C GLY A 218 -0.96 -4.00 -12.15
N PRO A 219 -1.41 -4.00 -13.41
CA PRO A 219 -2.84 -4.14 -13.73
C PRO A 219 -3.38 -5.56 -13.57
N ASP A 220 -2.53 -6.58 -13.65
CA ASP A 220 -2.92 -7.98 -13.49
C ASP A 220 -3.28 -8.28 -12.02
N ARG A 221 -4.04 -9.36 -11.80
CA ARG A 221 -4.44 -9.81 -10.48
C ARG A 221 -4.17 -11.31 -10.34
N LEU A 222 -3.25 -11.67 -9.44
CA LEU A 222 -2.92 -13.06 -9.16
C LEU A 222 -2.32 -13.19 -7.74
N CYS A 223 -2.96 -13.97 -6.90
CA CYS A 223 -2.42 -14.36 -5.61
C CYS A 223 -2.11 -15.86 -5.65
N SER A 224 -0.84 -16.23 -5.91
CA SER A 224 -0.36 -17.61 -6.02
C SER A 224 0.58 -17.89 -4.84
N ILE A 225 -0.01 -18.46 -3.77
CA ILE A 225 0.61 -18.72 -2.46
C ILE A 225 0.46 -20.16 -2.04
#